data_914e1227aa155d71608e54bc46ac1a90
#
_entry.id   914e1227aa155d71608e54bc46ac1a90
#
_cell.length_a   1.000
_cell.length_b   1.000
_cell.length_c   1.000
_cell.angle_alpha   90.00
_cell.angle_beta   90.00
_cell.angle_gamma   90.00
#
_symmetry.space_group_name_H-M   'P 1'
#
loop_
_entity.id
_entity.type
_entity.pdbx_description
1 polymer ?
#
loop_
_entity_poly.entity_id
_entity_poly.type
_entity_poly.pdbx_seq_one_letter_code
_entity_poly.pdbx_strand_id
1 'polypeptide(L)'
;MEKFLLDPKAPGAFSSEVMHKVVLNGIDFELPDGIWDAIDDAFGNYWNVEVGYGGWPDFDSAIRSISNWLQKEHIIFSIDKIATIVNVMFDWIEQIPGATLDDSDVVVPHSFEETERLRQEIKKKERHLKDLLPRLSGIPVDNFNDTMTNFVYISDKLKEFYPKTYSRLTKLFNEMNIEWGEIEETKDIWIRDYMPIQISDDRFFVYNYNPDYLKDSGKDYLTDSQAIADGILDHCNKEHYDITLDGGNIVICAGHMVLTDKVFQENGKKKYDPEFCENISEVLHSKVIYLPWHCDNPQATNADVYGHADGLVHWAGDNRVLMSNHRDSYPEEANEIRYRLEAVGFEVIEMLFDVPNPNSDFNWAYVNYLQVGNKIIVPTFGIPEDKQALKYIREANPGCVVRGFRMRDIAKNGGALHCITWNIKKNHK
;
A
#
# COMPACT_ATOMS: atom_id res chain seq x y z
N MET A 1 -25.83 -1.61 -16.43
CA MET A 1 -25.83 -1.86 -14.99
C MET A 1 -24.72 -1.07 -14.29
N GLU A 2 -23.46 -1.15 -14.72
CA GLU A 2 -22.37 -0.27 -14.25
C GLU A 2 -22.75 1.22 -14.33
N LYS A 3 -23.34 1.62 -15.45
CA LYS A 3 -23.79 2.99 -15.67
C LYS A 3 -24.90 3.44 -14.71
N PHE A 4 -25.72 2.52 -14.25
CA PHE A 4 -26.81 2.76 -13.33
C PHE A 4 -26.32 3.00 -11.89
N LEU A 5 -25.29 2.30 -11.48
CA LEU A 5 -24.64 2.46 -10.18
C LEU A 5 -23.65 3.66 -10.14
N LEU A 6 -23.21 4.12 -11.31
CA LEU A 6 -22.21 5.20 -11.46
C LEU A 6 -22.83 6.59 -11.61
N ASP A 7 -24.10 6.67 -11.93
CA ASP A 7 -24.81 7.93 -12.15
C ASP A 7 -26.08 8.01 -11.31
N PRO A 8 -25.98 8.50 -10.07
CA PRO A 8 -27.15 8.74 -9.23
C PRO A 8 -28.11 9.76 -9.83
N LYS A 9 -27.71 10.47 -10.88
CA LYS A 9 -28.54 11.36 -11.69
C LYS A 9 -29.00 10.73 -12.99
N ALA A 10 -28.80 9.40 -13.17
CA ALA A 10 -29.32 8.71 -14.34
C ALA A 10 -30.82 8.96 -14.50
N PRO A 11 -31.30 9.26 -15.72
CA PRO A 11 -32.65 9.70 -15.92
C PRO A 11 -33.66 8.65 -15.53
N GLY A 12 -34.48 8.96 -14.57
CA GLY A 12 -35.52 8.16 -13.97
C GLY A 12 -35.47 8.36 -12.46
N ALA A 13 -36.02 9.47 -11.98
CA ALA A 13 -36.31 9.58 -10.55
C ALA A 13 -37.23 8.42 -10.20
N PHE A 14 -36.72 7.53 -9.39
CA PHE A 14 -37.45 6.35 -8.94
C PHE A 14 -38.44 6.72 -7.84
N SER A 15 -39.53 6.02 -7.75
CA SER A 15 -40.45 6.16 -6.64
C SER A 15 -40.32 4.96 -5.69
N SER A 16 -40.45 5.20 -4.39
CA SER A 16 -40.31 4.16 -3.36
C SER A 16 -41.30 2.98 -3.51
N GLU A 17 -42.29 3.12 -4.37
CA GLU A 17 -43.32 2.10 -4.62
C GLU A 17 -42.88 1.04 -5.66
N VAL A 18 -41.79 1.27 -6.38
CA VAL A 18 -41.31 0.37 -7.43
C VAL A 18 -40.04 -0.32 -7.00
N MET A 19 -40.00 -1.64 -7.15
CA MET A 19 -38.81 -2.46 -6.88
C MET A 19 -38.10 -2.80 -8.18
N HIS A 20 -36.80 -2.58 -8.21
CA HIS A 20 -35.93 -2.89 -9.37
C HIS A 20 -35.03 -4.08 -9.07
N LYS A 21 -34.93 -4.99 -10.04
CA LYS A 21 -33.97 -6.08 -9.99
C LYS A 21 -32.62 -5.58 -10.45
N VAL A 22 -31.63 -5.69 -9.59
CA VAL A 22 -30.23 -5.34 -9.89
C VAL A 22 -29.33 -6.48 -9.47
N VAL A 23 -28.23 -6.65 -10.20
CA VAL A 23 -27.19 -7.61 -9.84
C VAL A 23 -25.98 -6.81 -9.40
N LEU A 24 -25.59 -6.95 -8.13
CA LEU A 24 -24.44 -6.31 -7.53
C LEU A 24 -23.40 -7.38 -7.22
N ASN A 25 -22.23 -7.31 -7.86
CA ASN A 25 -21.15 -8.30 -7.71
C ASN A 25 -21.63 -9.78 -7.82
N GLY A 26 -22.55 -10.05 -8.77
CA GLY A 26 -23.09 -11.38 -8.99
C GLY A 26 -24.20 -11.81 -8.01
N ILE A 27 -24.66 -10.92 -7.15
CA ILE A 27 -25.78 -11.16 -6.23
C ILE A 27 -27.01 -10.43 -6.74
N ASP A 28 -28.12 -11.15 -6.86
CA ASP A 28 -29.41 -10.58 -7.27
C ASP A 28 -30.06 -9.85 -6.09
N PHE A 29 -30.42 -8.59 -6.31
CA PHE A 29 -31.16 -7.77 -5.36
C PHE A 29 -32.46 -7.26 -5.99
N GLU A 30 -33.48 -7.14 -5.16
CA GLU A 30 -34.64 -6.29 -5.43
C GLU A 30 -34.51 -5.05 -4.55
N LEU A 31 -34.26 -3.91 -5.19
CA LEU A 31 -34.07 -2.63 -4.52
C LEU A 31 -35.24 -1.69 -4.82
N PRO A 32 -35.74 -0.96 -3.81
CA PRO A 32 -36.79 0.03 -4.01
C PRO A 32 -36.26 1.23 -4.81
N ASP A 33 -37.17 1.88 -5.53
CA ASP A 33 -36.90 3.22 -6.04
C ASP A 33 -36.49 4.14 -4.88
N GLY A 34 -35.66 5.13 -5.18
CA GLY A 34 -35.20 6.09 -4.18
C GLY A 34 -34.13 5.53 -3.22
N ILE A 35 -33.76 4.24 -3.30
CA ILE A 35 -32.63 3.70 -2.52
C ILE A 35 -31.35 4.50 -2.79
N TRP A 36 -31.26 5.14 -3.96
CA TRP A 36 -30.14 5.97 -4.34
C TRP A 36 -30.03 7.23 -3.48
N ASP A 37 -31.16 7.82 -3.07
CA ASP A 37 -31.18 8.94 -2.13
C ASP A 37 -30.59 8.53 -0.77
N ALA A 38 -30.93 7.32 -0.31
CA ALA A 38 -30.37 6.78 0.92
C ALA A 38 -28.89 6.41 0.80
N ILE A 39 -28.46 5.94 -0.36
CA ILE A 39 -27.06 5.68 -0.66
C ILE A 39 -26.29 7.01 -0.77
N ASP A 40 -26.86 7.99 -1.44
CA ASP A 40 -26.29 9.34 -1.57
C ASP A 40 -26.16 10.00 -0.18
N ASP A 41 -27.18 9.93 0.65
CA ASP A 41 -27.12 10.41 2.05
C ASP A 41 -26.04 9.65 2.87
N ALA A 42 -25.94 8.34 2.69
CA ALA A 42 -25.00 7.51 3.42
C ALA A 42 -23.55 7.72 2.97
N PHE A 43 -23.37 8.00 1.69
CA PHE A 43 -22.08 8.17 1.03
C PHE A 43 -21.90 9.58 0.46
N GLY A 44 -22.74 10.54 0.84
CA GLY A 44 -22.87 11.87 0.25
C GLY A 44 -21.59 12.69 0.27
N ASN A 45 -20.71 12.44 1.22
CA ASN A 45 -19.39 13.05 1.26
C ASN A 45 -18.46 12.55 0.15
N TYR A 46 -18.87 11.52 -0.59
CA TYR A 46 -18.13 11.02 -1.76
C TYR A 46 -18.61 11.63 -3.07
N TRP A 47 -19.88 12.01 -3.10
CA TRP A 47 -20.54 12.51 -4.30
C TRP A 47 -20.58 14.04 -4.33
N ASN A 48 -20.36 14.69 -3.17
CA ASN A 48 -20.56 16.12 -3.01
C ASN A 48 -19.24 16.88 -2.83
N VAL A 49 -18.85 17.56 -3.89
CA VAL A 49 -17.62 18.38 -4.01
C VAL A 49 -17.58 19.57 -3.04
N GLU A 50 -18.74 20.01 -2.51
CA GLU A 50 -18.85 21.25 -1.74
C GLU A 50 -18.57 21.07 -0.24
N VAL A 51 -18.56 19.86 0.26
CA VAL A 51 -18.38 19.59 1.69
C VAL A 51 -17.01 18.97 1.95
N GLY A 52 -15.97 19.75 1.90
CA GLY A 52 -14.56 19.38 1.99
C GLY A 52 -14.08 18.65 3.26
N TYR A 53 -14.93 17.84 3.90
CA TYR A 53 -14.60 17.01 5.08
C TYR A 53 -15.39 15.71 5.05
N GLY A 54 -15.05 14.84 4.13
CA GLY A 54 -15.70 13.57 4.11
C GLY A 54 -14.70 12.45 4.11
N GLY A 55 -14.33 11.97 5.28
CA GLY A 55 -13.86 10.58 5.35
C GLY A 55 -15.00 9.67 4.84
N TRP A 56 -14.65 8.49 4.35
CA TRP A 56 -15.63 7.46 4.02
C TRP A 56 -16.55 7.27 5.22
N PRO A 57 -17.89 7.22 5.04
CA PRO A 57 -18.75 6.91 6.16
C PRO A 57 -18.24 5.59 6.75
N ASP A 58 -18.13 5.52 8.06
CA ASP A 58 -17.90 4.22 8.65
C ASP A 58 -19.09 3.30 8.30
N PHE A 59 -18.81 2.01 8.28
CA PHE A 59 -19.79 1.00 7.89
C PHE A 59 -21.09 1.12 8.68
N ASP A 60 -21.00 1.38 9.98
CA ASP A 60 -22.15 1.50 10.87
C ASP A 60 -22.98 2.76 10.59
N SER A 61 -22.33 3.85 10.19
CA SER A 61 -23.03 5.08 9.79
C SER A 61 -23.79 4.90 8.48
N ALA A 62 -23.19 4.20 7.50
CA ALA A 62 -23.86 3.86 6.25
C ALA A 62 -25.06 2.95 6.48
N ILE A 63 -24.94 1.91 7.33
CA ILE A 63 -26.06 1.05 7.71
C ILE A 63 -27.16 1.87 8.37
N ARG A 64 -26.82 2.77 9.30
CA ARG A 64 -27.82 3.60 9.99
C ARG A 64 -28.57 4.52 9.04
N SER A 65 -27.87 5.19 8.12
CA SER A 65 -28.48 6.09 7.13
C SER A 65 -29.46 5.33 6.24
N ILE A 66 -29.05 4.21 5.66
CA ILE A 66 -29.91 3.38 4.80
C ILE A 66 -31.09 2.80 5.61
N SER A 67 -30.85 2.34 6.84
CA SER A 67 -31.92 1.82 7.71
C SER A 67 -32.95 2.89 8.04
N ASN A 68 -32.53 4.10 8.37
CA ASN A 68 -33.42 5.23 8.68
C ASN A 68 -34.29 5.61 7.47
N TRP A 69 -33.68 5.62 6.28
CA TRP A 69 -34.39 5.90 5.05
C TRP A 69 -35.44 4.82 4.76
N LEU A 70 -35.08 3.52 4.80
CA LEU A 70 -35.99 2.39 4.59
C LEU A 70 -37.16 2.42 5.60
N GLN A 71 -36.87 2.74 6.86
CA GLN A 71 -37.91 2.88 7.89
C GLN A 71 -38.87 4.02 7.58
N LYS A 72 -38.35 5.15 7.09
CA LYS A 72 -39.17 6.31 6.71
C LYS A 72 -40.08 6.00 5.52
N GLU A 73 -39.59 5.22 4.58
CA GLU A 73 -40.32 4.76 3.40
C GLU A 73 -41.21 3.50 3.69
N HIS A 74 -41.29 3.05 4.96
CA HIS A 74 -42.02 1.88 5.38
C HIS A 74 -41.60 0.54 4.72
N ILE A 75 -40.31 0.47 4.29
CA ILE A 75 -39.74 -0.73 3.67
C ILE A 75 -38.97 -1.52 4.73
N ILE A 76 -39.26 -2.81 4.81
CA ILE A 76 -38.60 -3.70 5.80
C ILE A 76 -37.53 -4.52 5.14
N PHE A 77 -36.26 -4.19 5.45
CA PHE A 77 -35.10 -5.02 5.15
C PHE A 77 -34.48 -5.53 6.45
N SER A 78 -33.96 -6.76 6.42
CA SER A 78 -33.16 -7.24 7.54
C SER A 78 -31.85 -6.48 7.61
N ILE A 79 -31.27 -6.35 8.82
CA ILE A 79 -29.99 -5.71 9.01
C ILE A 79 -28.88 -6.39 8.18
N ASP A 80 -28.94 -7.71 8.02
CA ASP A 80 -28.00 -8.47 7.19
C ASP A 80 -28.11 -8.09 5.70
N LYS A 81 -29.34 -7.85 5.22
CA LYS A 81 -29.55 -7.39 3.84
C LYS A 81 -29.01 -5.97 3.64
N ILE A 82 -29.22 -5.08 4.60
CA ILE A 82 -28.68 -3.71 4.57
C ILE A 82 -27.15 -3.76 4.63
N ALA A 83 -26.59 -4.54 5.53
CA ALA A 83 -25.16 -4.74 5.65
C ALA A 83 -24.53 -5.30 4.36
N THR A 84 -25.24 -6.21 3.69
CA THR A 84 -24.81 -6.75 2.39
C THR A 84 -24.79 -5.66 1.31
N ILE A 85 -25.83 -4.82 1.24
CA ILE A 85 -25.88 -3.68 0.30
C ILE A 85 -24.72 -2.73 0.56
N VAL A 86 -24.51 -2.35 1.83
CA VAL A 86 -23.42 -1.45 2.22
C VAL A 86 -22.06 -2.06 1.87
N ASN A 87 -21.81 -3.32 2.18
CA ASN A 87 -20.57 -4.01 1.81
C ASN A 87 -20.35 -4.01 0.30
N VAL A 88 -21.38 -4.34 -0.48
CA VAL A 88 -21.30 -4.35 -1.95
C VAL A 88 -21.02 -2.95 -2.48
N MET A 89 -21.61 -1.92 -1.90
CA MET A 89 -21.36 -0.53 -2.31
C MET A 89 -19.93 -0.10 -1.98
N PHE A 90 -19.42 -0.43 -0.79
CA PHE A 90 -18.02 -0.18 -0.46
C PHE A 90 -17.08 -0.92 -1.39
N ASP A 91 -17.27 -2.23 -1.56
CA ASP A 91 -16.46 -3.05 -2.45
C ASP A 91 -16.49 -2.53 -3.89
N TRP A 92 -17.64 -2.04 -4.32
CA TRP A 92 -17.87 -1.60 -5.67
C TRP A 92 -17.25 -0.21 -5.95
N ILE A 93 -17.41 0.74 -5.03
CA ILE A 93 -16.78 2.07 -5.13
C ILE A 93 -15.25 1.96 -5.18
N GLU A 94 -14.67 1.04 -4.39
CA GLU A 94 -13.23 0.82 -4.39
C GLU A 94 -12.70 0.09 -5.64
N GLN A 95 -13.60 -0.55 -6.40
CA GLN A 95 -13.25 -1.42 -7.52
C GLN A 95 -13.55 -0.82 -8.90
N ILE A 96 -14.12 0.38 -8.96
CA ILE A 96 -14.39 1.02 -10.24
C ILE A 96 -13.09 1.27 -10.99
N PRO A 97 -12.86 0.67 -12.17
CA PRO A 97 -11.67 0.94 -12.95
C PRO A 97 -11.59 2.42 -13.29
N GLY A 98 -10.50 3.08 -12.87
CA GLY A 98 -10.33 4.51 -13.07
C GLY A 98 -11.06 5.40 -12.05
N ALA A 99 -11.82 4.83 -11.09
CA ALA A 99 -12.25 5.61 -9.94
C ALA A 99 -10.99 6.03 -9.16
N THR A 100 -10.64 7.28 -9.28
CA THR A 100 -9.60 7.92 -8.47
C THR A 100 -10.32 8.80 -7.47
N LEU A 101 -9.77 8.95 -6.29
CA LEU A 101 -10.08 10.12 -5.50
C LEU A 101 -9.74 11.32 -6.41
N ASP A 102 -10.74 12.12 -6.75
CA ASP A 102 -10.48 13.36 -7.45
C ASP A 102 -9.87 14.39 -6.49
N ASP A 103 -9.63 15.58 -6.99
CA ASP A 103 -9.10 16.67 -6.16
C ASP A 103 -9.98 17.10 -4.99
N SER A 104 -11.16 16.52 -4.83
CA SER A 104 -12.12 16.82 -3.74
C SER A 104 -12.34 15.64 -2.79
N ASP A 105 -11.53 14.57 -2.84
CA ASP A 105 -11.73 13.31 -2.13
C ASP A 105 -13.01 12.54 -2.53
N VAL A 106 -13.59 12.91 -3.66
CA VAL A 106 -14.76 12.24 -4.22
C VAL A 106 -14.31 11.11 -5.13
N VAL A 107 -14.87 9.93 -4.97
CA VAL A 107 -14.77 8.89 -5.99
C VAL A 107 -15.63 9.31 -7.16
N VAL A 108 -15.00 9.85 -8.20
CA VAL A 108 -15.70 10.20 -9.44
C VAL A 108 -15.79 8.94 -10.30
N PRO A 109 -16.99 8.43 -10.53
CA PRO A 109 -17.17 7.37 -11.50
C PRO A 109 -16.88 7.92 -12.90
N HIS A 110 -15.92 7.32 -13.59
CA HIS A 110 -15.60 7.72 -14.96
C HIS A 110 -16.58 7.09 -15.95
N SER A 111 -17.00 7.86 -16.93
CA SER A 111 -17.73 7.33 -18.07
C SER A 111 -16.89 6.27 -18.80
N PHE A 112 -17.52 5.42 -19.60
CA PHE A 112 -16.81 4.44 -20.44
C PHE A 112 -15.72 5.11 -21.29
N GLU A 113 -16.00 6.29 -21.82
CA GLU A 113 -15.06 7.07 -22.64
C GLU A 113 -13.86 7.57 -21.83
N GLU A 114 -14.07 7.99 -20.58
CA GLU A 114 -13.00 8.39 -19.67
C GLU A 114 -12.16 7.19 -19.24
N THR A 115 -12.79 6.06 -18.97
CA THR A 115 -12.09 4.81 -18.63
C THR A 115 -11.21 4.37 -19.81
N GLU A 116 -11.70 4.46 -21.05
CA GLU A 116 -10.93 4.13 -22.23
C GLU A 116 -9.80 5.12 -22.50
N ARG A 117 -10.04 6.42 -22.26
CA ARG A 117 -9.01 7.46 -22.32
C ARG A 117 -7.88 7.20 -21.32
N LEU A 118 -8.23 6.84 -20.08
CA LEU A 118 -7.27 6.48 -19.04
C LEU A 118 -6.46 5.23 -19.43
N ARG A 119 -7.10 4.20 -19.99
CA ARG A 119 -6.40 3.01 -20.50
C ARG A 119 -5.40 3.36 -21.61
N GLN A 120 -5.76 4.27 -22.49
CA GLN A 120 -4.85 4.74 -23.55
C GLN A 120 -3.69 5.57 -22.98
N GLU A 121 -3.97 6.40 -21.97
CA GLU A 121 -2.94 7.16 -21.27
C GLU A 121 -1.97 6.24 -20.51
N ILE A 122 -2.48 5.22 -19.82
CA ILE A 122 -1.69 4.16 -19.17
C ILE A 122 -0.76 3.51 -20.20
N LYS A 123 -1.29 3.04 -21.33
CA LYS A 123 -0.49 2.44 -22.41
C LYS A 123 0.55 3.38 -23.01
N LYS A 124 0.27 4.70 -23.04
CA LYS A 124 1.22 5.71 -23.47
C LYS A 124 2.34 5.90 -22.47
N LYS A 125 2.01 5.97 -21.17
CA LYS A 125 2.99 6.05 -20.07
C LYS A 125 3.86 4.79 -19.99
N GLU A 126 3.28 3.61 -20.14
CA GLU A 126 4.02 2.33 -20.22
C GLU A 126 5.04 2.30 -21.38
N ARG A 127 4.66 2.80 -22.55
CA ARG A 127 5.58 2.93 -23.68
C ARG A 127 6.70 3.92 -23.40
N HIS A 128 6.36 5.07 -22.83
CA HIS A 128 7.35 6.09 -22.48
C HIS A 128 8.36 5.58 -21.44
N LEU A 129 7.90 4.79 -20.47
CA LEU A 129 8.77 4.17 -19.48
C LEU A 129 9.71 3.15 -20.14
N LYS A 130 9.22 2.31 -21.07
CA LYS A 130 10.05 1.38 -21.84
C LYS A 130 11.14 2.10 -22.66
N ASP A 131 10.85 3.31 -23.13
CA ASP A 131 11.83 4.13 -23.86
C ASP A 131 12.83 4.84 -22.92
N LEU A 132 12.46 5.06 -21.66
CA LEU A 132 13.33 5.67 -20.64
C LEU A 132 14.25 4.65 -19.96
N LEU A 133 13.81 3.43 -19.74
CA LEU A 133 14.58 2.37 -19.06
C LEU A 133 15.97 2.16 -19.66
N PRO A 134 16.20 2.15 -20.99
CA PRO A 134 17.54 2.05 -21.57
C PRO A 134 18.43 3.29 -21.29
N ARG A 135 17.84 4.46 -21.06
CA ARG A 135 18.59 5.70 -20.78
C ARG A 135 19.02 5.81 -19.31
N LEU A 136 18.26 5.16 -18.43
CA LEU A 136 18.60 5.04 -17.00
C LEU A 136 19.63 3.94 -16.76
N SER A 137 19.88 3.06 -17.72
CA SER A 137 20.82 1.94 -17.64
C SER A 137 22.30 2.33 -17.65
N GLY A 138 22.63 3.61 -17.66
CA GLY A 138 24.00 4.12 -17.52
C GLY A 138 24.53 4.15 -16.08
N ILE A 139 23.69 3.90 -15.09
CA ILE A 139 24.07 3.71 -13.68
C ILE A 139 24.22 2.20 -13.49
N PRO A 140 25.39 1.68 -13.10
CA PRO A 140 25.51 0.28 -12.74
C PRO A 140 24.68 0.04 -11.47
N VAL A 141 23.42 -0.32 -11.64
CA VAL A 141 22.54 -0.70 -10.54
C VAL A 141 22.56 -2.21 -10.50
N ASP A 142 23.43 -2.78 -9.70
CA ASP A 142 23.41 -4.22 -9.44
C ASP A 142 22.17 -4.63 -8.61
N ASN A 143 21.44 -3.64 -8.09
CA ASN A 143 20.30 -3.85 -7.20
C ASN A 143 18.96 -3.65 -7.90
N PHE A 144 18.10 -4.63 -7.79
CA PHE A 144 16.71 -4.51 -8.21
C PHE A 144 15.92 -3.65 -7.25
N ASN A 145 15.27 -2.65 -7.79
CA ASN A 145 14.30 -1.84 -7.07
C ASN A 145 12.87 -2.14 -7.56
N ASP A 146 11.90 -1.59 -6.89
CA ASP A 146 10.47 -1.85 -7.13
C ASP A 146 10.02 -1.52 -8.56
N THR A 147 10.66 -0.57 -9.23
CA THR A 147 10.33 -0.23 -10.64
C THR A 147 10.71 -1.32 -11.63
N MET A 148 11.56 -2.26 -11.24
CA MET A 148 12.04 -3.37 -12.07
C MET A 148 11.27 -4.66 -11.81
N THR A 149 10.43 -4.71 -10.78
CA THR A 149 9.64 -5.88 -10.42
C THR A 149 8.44 -6.05 -11.34
N ASN A 150 7.96 -7.28 -11.48
CA ASN A 150 6.82 -7.62 -12.33
C ASN A 150 5.85 -8.62 -11.69
N PHE A 151 6.18 -9.13 -10.51
CA PHE A 151 5.40 -10.13 -9.81
C PHE A 151 5.31 -9.82 -8.31
N VAL A 152 4.17 -10.11 -7.69
CA VAL A 152 3.91 -9.90 -6.26
C VAL A 152 3.51 -11.19 -5.59
N TYR A 153 4.11 -11.47 -4.46
CA TYR A 153 3.63 -12.50 -3.55
C TYR A 153 2.94 -11.87 -2.33
N ILE A 154 1.93 -12.55 -1.84
CA ILE A 154 1.24 -12.29 -0.58
C ILE A 154 1.20 -13.56 0.26
N SER A 155 1.11 -13.42 1.57
CA SER A 155 0.96 -14.55 2.48
C SER A 155 -0.44 -15.18 2.39
N ASP A 156 -0.53 -16.51 2.50
CA ASP A 156 -1.79 -17.24 2.66
C ASP A 156 -2.58 -16.77 3.90
N LYS A 157 -1.87 -16.28 4.93
CA LYS A 157 -2.47 -15.72 6.15
C LYS A 157 -3.26 -14.45 5.92
N LEU A 158 -2.98 -13.71 4.85
CA LEU A 158 -3.79 -12.55 4.49
C LEU A 158 -5.23 -12.95 4.18
N LYS A 159 -5.43 -14.09 3.50
CA LYS A 159 -6.76 -14.64 3.22
C LYS A 159 -7.46 -15.15 4.47
N GLU A 160 -6.70 -15.73 5.39
CA GLU A 160 -7.21 -16.26 6.65
C GLU A 160 -7.63 -15.14 7.61
N PHE A 161 -6.76 -14.15 7.83
CA PHE A 161 -6.97 -13.11 8.85
C PHE A 161 -7.77 -11.90 8.32
N TYR A 162 -7.62 -11.58 7.03
CA TYR A 162 -8.24 -10.41 6.40
C TYR A 162 -8.91 -10.77 5.06
N PRO A 163 -9.90 -11.68 5.04
CA PRO A 163 -10.48 -12.22 3.79
C PRO A 163 -11.06 -11.14 2.87
N LYS A 164 -11.64 -10.08 3.42
CA LYS A 164 -12.17 -8.97 2.62
C LYS A 164 -11.04 -8.19 1.95
N THR A 165 -10.03 -7.82 2.69
CA THR A 165 -8.85 -7.10 2.16
C THR A 165 -8.10 -7.95 1.14
N TYR A 166 -7.94 -9.26 1.39
CA TYR A 166 -7.38 -10.21 0.43
C TYR A 166 -8.15 -10.19 -0.90
N SER A 167 -9.50 -10.36 -0.84
CA SER A 167 -10.33 -10.42 -2.05
C SER A 167 -10.24 -9.12 -2.86
N ARG A 168 -10.28 -7.97 -2.19
CA ARG A 168 -10.18 -6.66 -2.84
C ARG A 168 -8.79 -6.41 -3.43
N LEU A 169 -7.73 -6.77 -2.70
CA LEU A 169 -6.36 -6.57 -3.15
C LEU A 169 -6.03 -7.43 -4.38
N THR A 170 -6.39 -8.71 -4.35
CA THR A 170 -6.16 -9.61 -5.48
C THR A 170 -6.97 -9.22 -6.71
N LYS A 171 -8.19 -8.70 -6.52
CA LYS A 171 -8.97 -8.14 -7.61
C LYS A 171 -8.29 -6.90 -8.20
N LEU A 172 -7.80 -6.00 -7.37
CA LEU A 172 -7.06 -4.82 -7.82
C LEU A 172 -5.77 -5.21 -8.58
N PHE A 173 -5.05 -6.23 -8.14
CA PHE A 173 -3.90 -6.76 -8.88
C PHE A 173 -4.30 -7.18 -10.30
N ASN A 174 -5.40 -7.93 -10.43
CA ASN A 174 -5.90 -8.36 -11.75
C ASN A 174 -6.34 -7.16 -12.62
N GLU A 175 -7.01 -6.17 -12.03
CA GLU A 175 -7.43 -4.95 -12.75
C GLU A 175 -6.24 -4.12 -13.24
N MET A 176 -5.17 -4.06 -12.46
CA MET A 176 -3.95 -3.35 -12.82
C MET A 176 -2.98 -4.21 -13.66
N ASN A 177 -3.35 -5.43 -14.04
CA ASN A 177 -2.48 -6.40 -14.72
C ASN A 177 -1.16 -6.61 -13.95
N ILE A 178 -1.23 -6.74 -12.63
CA ILE A 178 -0.13 -7.15 -11.77
C ILE A 178 -0.22 -8.65 -11.63
N GLU A 179 0.83 -9.35 -12.02
CA GLU A 179 0.94 -10.78 -11.78
C GLU A 179 1.24 -11.04 -10.31
N TRP A 180 0.54 -12.01 -9.72
CA TRP A 180 0.66 -12.27 -8.29
C TRP A 180 0.50 -13.76 -7.95
N GLY A 181 0.93 -14.13 -6.74
CA GLY A 181 0.76 -15.47 -6.18
C GLY A 181 0.71 -15.46 -4.66
N GLU A 182 0.35 -16.59 -4.08
CA GLU A 182 0.34 -16.80 -2.64
C GLU A 182 1.58 -17.60 -2.21
N ILE A 183 2.07 -17.31 -1.02
CA ILE A 183 3.05 -18.13 -0.31
C ILE A 183 2.34 -18.84 0.83
N GLU A 184 2.37 -20.15 0.78
CA GLU A 184 1.79 -21.04 1.79
C GLU A 184 2.76 -21.28 2.95
N GLU A 185 2.26 -21.84 4.05
CA GLU A 185 3.03 -22.20 5.25
C GLU A 185 3.66 -21.01 5.99
N THR A 186 3.21 -19.80 5.70
CA THR A 186 3.60 -18.61 6.45
C THR A 186 2.96 -18.58 7.84
N LYS A 187 3.48 -17.76 8.75
CA LYS A 187 2.95 -17.64 10.12
C LYS A 187 2.17 -16.35 10.34
N ASP A 188 2.47 -15.32 9.55
CA ASP A 188 1.78 -14.04 9.60
C ASP A 188 1.67 -13.41 8.18
N ILE A 189 1.10 -12.20 8.14
CA ILE A 189 0.88 -11.47 6.88
C ILE A 189 2.07 -10.61 6.45
N TRP A 190 3.08 -10.44 7.29
CA TRP A 190 4.18 -9.49 7.09
C TRP A 190 5.28 -10.07 6.19
N ILE A 191 4.89 -10.50 4.99
CA ILE A 191 5.73 -11.23 4.06
C ILE A 191 7.00 -10.47 3.65
N ARG A 192 6.96 -9.14 3.67
CA ARG A 192 8.12 -8.29 3.39
C ARG A 192 9.28 -8.59 4.33
N ASP A 193 8.99 -8.82 5.60
CA ASP A 193 10.00 -8.87 6.64
C ASP A 193 10.81 -10.16 6.62
N TYR A 194 10.21 -11.27 6.18
CA TYR A 194 10.89 -12.57 6.18
C TYR A 194 11.31 -13.08 4.80
N MET A 195 10.92 -12.43 3.71
CA MET A 195 11.30 -12.90 2.38
C MET A 195 12.61 -12.29 1.90
N PRO A 196 13.41 -13.04 1.10
CA PRO A 196 14.72 -12.60 0.64
C PRO A 196 14.68 -11.32 -0.20
N ILE A 197 15.80 -10.61 -0.22
CA ILE A 197 15.98 -9.42 -1.04
C ILE A 197 16.57 -9.81 -2.40
N GLN A 198 15.91 -9.48 -3.48
CA GLN A 198 16.44 -9.67 -4.82
C GLN A 198 17.52 -8.63 -5.12
N ILE A 199 18.72 -9.07 -5.46
CA ILE A 199 19.87 -8.24 -5.73
C ILE A 199 20.29 -8.23 -7.20
N SER A 200 19.85 -9.22 -7.98
CA SER A 200 19.96 -9.24 -9.45
C SER A 200 18.84 -10.12 -10.06
N ASP A 201 18.85 -10.32 -11.36
CA ASP A 201 17.82 -11.11 -12.08
C ASP A 201 17.55 -12.49 -11.48
N ASP A 202 18.57 -13.15 -10.97
CA ASP A 202 18.50 -14.52 -10.46
C ASP A 202 19.16 -14.69 -9.06
N ARG A 203 19.62 -13.60 -8.45
CA ARG A 203 20.32 -13.63 -7.17
C ARG A 203 19.50 -13.02 -6.05
N PHE A 204 19.44 -13.72 -4.94
CA PHE A 204 18.72 -13.32 -3.75
C PHE A 204 19.62 -13.37 -2.51
N PHE A 205 19.61 -12.29 -1.75
CA PHE A 205 20.20 -12.22 -0.43
C PHE A 205 19.22 -12.79 0.59
N VAL A 206 19.61 -13.87 1.25
CA VAL A 206 18.84 -14.55 2.30
C VAL A 206 19.48 -14.27 3.64
N TYR A 207 18.77 -13.63 4.52
CA TYR A 207 19.20 -13.23 5.86
C TYR A 207 18.55 -14.07 6.93
N ASN A 208 19.01 -13.92 8.17
CA ASN A 208 18.42 -14.57 9.33
C ASN A 208 17.25 -13.71 9.85
N TYR A 209 16.01 -14.11 9.53
CA TYR A 209 14.82 -13.44 10.07
C TYR A 209 14.60 -13.87 11.53
N ASN A 210 15.00 -13.04 12.47
CA ASN A 210 14.86 -13.28 13.91
C ASN A 210 14.74 -11.96 14.68
N PRO A 211 13.68 -11.18 14.40
CA PRO A 211 13.53 -9.85 14.97
C PRO A 211 13.37 -9.87 16.48
N ASP A 212 13.85 -8.83 17.13
CA ASP A 212 13.85 -8.70 18.57
C ASP A 212 12.43 -8.60 19.16
N TYR A 213 11.49 -8.00 18.44
CA TYR A 213 10.09 -7.87 18.87
C TYR A 213 9.28 -9.18 18.84
N LEU A 214 9.79 -10.25 18.23
CA LEU A 214 9.17 -11.59 18.26
C LEU A 214 9.80 -12.55 19.28
N LYS A 215 10.88 -12.17 19.97
CA LYS A 215 11.66 -13.10 20.82
C LYS A 215 10.90 -13.69 22.00
N ASP A 216 10.01 -12.92 22.64
CA ASP A 216 9.38 -13.36 23.90
C ASP A 216 7.99 -13.96 23.70
N SER A 217 7.08 -13.26 23.03
CA SER A 217 5.67 -13.65 22.85
C SER A 217 5.28 -13.97 21.41
N GLY A 218 6.16 -13.69 20.45
CA GLY A 218 5.87 -13.75 19.02
C GLY A 218 6.43 -14.96 18.29
N LYS A 219 7.03 -15.95 18.98
CA LYS A 219 7.67 -17.11 18.32
C LYS A 219 6.73 -17.92 17.43
N ASP A 220 5.46 -17.96 17.75
CA ASP A 220 4.44 -18.64 16.93
C ASP A 220 4.20 -17.96 15.58
N TYR A 221 4.63 -16.69 15.45
CA TYR A 221 4.56 -15.89 14.22
C TYR A 221 5.89 -15.88 13.45
N LEU A 222 6.93 -16.53 13.96
CA LEU A 222 8.22 -16.59 13.29
C LEU A 222 8.15 -17.57 12.11
N THR A 223 8.12 -17.03 10.91
CA THR A 223 8.13 -17.79 9.66
C THR A 223 9.55 -18.31 9.37
N ASP A 224 9.69 -19.57 8.98
CA ASP A 224 10.95 -20.13 8.49
C ASP A 224 11.23 -19.60 7.08
N SER A 225 11.88 -18.44 7.04
CA SER A 225 12.16 -17.70 5.80
C SER A 225 13.08 -18.47 4.85
N GLN A 226 14.02 -19.27 5.40
CA GLN A 226 14.95 -20.04 4.58
C GLN A 226 14.25 -21.20 3.88
N ALA A 227 13.44 -21.97 4.61
CA ALA A 227 12.70 -23.09 4.03
C ALA A 227 11.73 -22.61 2.93
N ILE A 228 11.01 -21.51 3.17
CA ILE A 228 10.10 -20.94 2.16
C ILE A 228 10.88 -20.41 0.95
N ALA A 229 11.96 -19.70 1.16
CA ALA A 229 12.80 -19.19 0.07
C ALA A 229 13.36 -20.33 -0.78
N ASP A 230 13.78 -21.42 -0.17
CA ASP A 230 14.30 -22.60 -0.87
C ASP A 230 13.23 -23.26 -1.76
N GLY A 231 11.99 -23.31 -1.30
CA GLY A 231 10.87 -23.85 -2.08
C GLY A 231 10.44 -22.98 -3.27
N ILE A 232 10.45 -21.66 -3.11
CA ILE A 232 9.94 -20.73 -4.14
C ILE A 232 11.03 -20.32 -5.14
N LEU A 233 12.28 -20.21 -4.68
CA LEU A 233 13.43 -19.78 -5.44
C LEU A 233 14.36 -20.94 -5.82
N ASP A 234 13.80 -22.12 -6.09
CA ASP A 234 14.56 -23.33 -6.39
C ASP A 234 15.53 -23.19 -7.57
N HIS A 235 15.21 -22.31 -8.52
CA HIS A 235 15.99 -22.04 -9.72
C HIS A 235 16.88 -20.79 -9.63
N CYS A 236 16.88 -20.10 -8.46
CA CYS A 236 17.62 -18.88 -8.26
C CYS A 236 18.89 -19.12 -7.44
N ASN A 237 19.87 -18.25 -7.60
CA ASN A 237 21.05 -18.23 -6.76
C ASN A 237 20.73 -17.55 -5.42
N LYS A 238 20.73 -18.32 -4.33
CA LYS A 238 20.47 -17.84 -2.97
C LYS A 238 21.78 -17.72 -2.22
N GLU A 239 22.08 -16.52 -1.77
CA GLU A 239 23.25 -16.23 -0.95
C GLU A 239 22.81 -16.08 0.51
N HIS A 240 23.16 -17.08 1.32
CA HIS A 240 22.78 -17.14 2.74
C HIS A 240 23.82 -16.46 3.61
N TYR A 241 23.37 -15.52 4.42
CA TYR A 241 24.23 -14.78 5.34
C TYR A 241 23.69 -14.81 6.76
N ASP A 242 24.58 -14.96 7.73
CA ASP A 242 24.25 -14.90 9.15
C ASP A 242 24.20 -13.44 9.64
N ILE A 243 23.25 -12.71 9.07
CA ILE A 243 22.94 -11.33 9.45
C ILE A 243 21.48 -11.31 9.83
N THR A 244 21.17 -10.86 11.05
CA THR A 244 19.80 -10.65 11.49
C THR A 244 19.26 -9.37 10.86
N LEU A 245 18.15 -9.50 10.15
CA LEU A 245 17.55 -8.41 9.41
C LEU A 245 16.05 -8.65 9.19
N ASP A 246 15.31 -7.58 9.02
CA ASP A 246 13.94 -7.57 8.52
C ASP A 246 13.93 -6.96 7.12
N GLY A 247 13.23 -7.57 6.18
CA GLY A 247 13.17 -7.06 4.80
C GLY A 247 12.50 -5.69 4.70
N GLY A 248 11.60 -5.35 5.63
CA GLY A 248 11.02 -4.00 5.75
C GLY A 248 12.06 -2.94 6.13
N ASN A 249 13.16 -3.36 6.76
CA ASN A 249 14.28 -2.46 7.05
C ASN A 249 15.23 -2.26 5.86
N ILE A 250 14.85 -2.69 4.65
CA ILE A 250 15.63 -2.43 3.44
C ILE A 250 14.78 -1.68 2.42
N VAL A 251 15.23 -0.49 2.01
CA VAL A 251 14.67 0.25 0.88
C VAL A 251 15.76 0.44 -0.17
N ILE A 252 15.50 -0.01 -1.38
CA ILE A 252 16.47 0.06 -2.49
C ILE A 252 16.27 1.35 -3.26
N CYS A 253 17.29 2.20 -3.29
CA CYS A 253 17.28 3.52 -3.91
C CYS A 253 18.49 3.68 -4.85
N ALA A 254 18.30 3.69 -6.15
CA ALA A 254 19.29 4.09 -7.17
C ALA A 254 20.77 3.75 -6.83
N GLY A 255 21.08 2.47 -6.63
CA GLY A 255 22.45 2.01 -6.32
C GLY A 255 22.84 2.13 -4.84
N HIS A 256 21.90 2.48 -3.98
CA HIS A 256 22.07 2.46 -2.53
C HIS A 256 20.98 1.59 -1.89
N MET A 257 21.30 1.01 -0.75
CA MET A 257 20.33 0.44 0.15
C MET A 257 20.22 1.31 1.40
N VAL A 258 18.98 1.61 1.77
CA VAL A 258 18.68 2.43 2.94
C VAL A 258 18.18 1.50 4.03
N LEU A 259 18.84 1.53 5.18
CA LEU A 259 18.49 0.79 6.38
C LEU A 259 18.38 1.75 7.55
N THR A 260 17.64 1.39 8.58
CA THR A 260 17.79 2.07 9.87
C THR A 260 18.97 1.50 10.66
N ASP A 261 19.51 2.28 11.56
CA ASP A 261 20.62 1.86 12.41
C ASP A 261 20.23 0.86 13.52
N LYS A 262 18.94 0.45 13.58
CA LYS A 262 18.48 -0.70 14.35
C LYS A 262 19.23 -1.98 14.02
N VAL A 263 19.67 -2.15 12.77
CA VAL A 263 20.44 -3.31 12.30
C VAL A 263 21.68 -3.60 13.15
N PHE A 264 22.33 -2.57 13.69
CA PHE A 264 23.47 -2.76 14.58
C PHE A 264 23.08 -3.41 15.90
N GLN A 265 21.98 -2.97 16.50
CA GLN A 265 21.46 -3.54 17.75
C GLN A 265 21.06 -5.01 17.56
N GLU A 266 20.34 -5.34 16.49
CA GLU A 266 19.88 -6.69 16.20
C GLU A 266 21.03 -7.69 16.01
N ASN A 267 22.17 -7.21 15.51
CA ASN A 267 23.37 -8.01 15.31
C ASN A 267 24.37 -7.90 16.48
N GLY A 268 24.00 -7.28 17.59
CA GLY A 268 24.88 -7.11 18.76
C GLY A 268 26.12 -6.27 18.48
N LYS A 269 26.06 -5.36 17.52
CA LYS A 269 27.14 -4.48 17.10
C LYS A 269 27.00 -3.10 17.70
N LYS A 270 28.12 -2.40 17.82
CA LYS A 270 28.08 -0.97 18.11
C LYS A 270 27.55 -0.21 16.89
N LYS A 271 26.80 0.85 17.15
CA LYS A 271 26.28 1.73 16.11
C LYS A 271 27.44 2.25 15.24
N TYR A 272 27.31 2.06 13.93
CA TYR A 272 28.32 2.40 12.90
C TYR A 272 29.67 1.66 13.07
N ASP A 273 29.63 0.42 13.56
CA ASP A 273 30.82 -0.44 13.59
C ASP A 273 31.40 -0.58 12.15
N PRO A 274 32.68 -0.19 11.92
CA PRO A 274 33.19 -0.10 10.55
C PRO A 274 33.27 -1.46 9.84
N GLU A 275 33.66 -2.50 10.56
CA GLU A 275 33.77 -3.86 10.01
C GLU A 275 32.40 -4.40 9.62
N PHE A 276 31.39 -4.15 10.45
CA PHE A 276 30.03 -4.55 10.16
C PHE A 276 29.43 -3.73 9.00
N CYS A 277 29.71 -2.43 8.91
CA CYS A 277 29.28 -1.59 7.78
C CYS A 277 29.88 -2.07 6.45
N GLU A 278 31.17 -2.43 6.46
CA GLU A 278 31.87 -2.96 5.28
C GLU A 278 31.24 -4.31 4.87
N ASN A 279 31.09 -5.23 5.82
CA ASN A 279 30.47 -6.54 5.59
C ASN A 279 29.05 -6.42 5.02
N ILE A 280 28.17 -5.58 5.60
CA ILE A 280 26.82 -5.39 5.05
C ILE A 280 26.87 -4.84 3.62
N SER A 281 27.73 -3.87 3.34
CA SER A 281 27.87 -3.29 1.99
C SER A 281 28.36 -4.33 0.98
N GLU A 282 29.26 -5.22 1.39
CA GLU A 282 29.75 -6.31 0.54
C GLU A 282 28.66 -7.32 0.24
N VAL A 283 27.95 -7.83 1.26
CA VAL A 283 26.93 -8.85 1.07
C VAL A 283 25.68 -8.35 0.35
N LEU A 284 25.34 -7.08 0.50
CA LEU A 284 24.25 -6.44 -0.24
C LEU A 284 24.66 -5.95 -1.63
N HIS A 285 25.95 -6.04 -1.98
CA HIS A 285 26.52 -5.50 -3.22
C HIS A 285 26.12 -4.05 -3.47
N SER A 286 26.05 -3.24 -2.40
CA SER A 286 25.52 -1.90 -2.46
C SER A 286 26.16 -0.95 -1.44
N LYS A 287 26.12 0.33 -1.72
CA LYS A 287 26.41 1.34 -0.70
C LYS A 287 25.20 1.44 0.24
N VAL A 288 25.46 1.42 1.53
CA VAL A 288 24.42 1.46 2.55
C VAL A 288 24.35 2.85 3.18
N ILE A 289 23.12 3.37 3.27
CA ILE A 289 22.77 4.58 4.01
C ILE A 289 22.05 4.15 5.27
N TYR A 290 22.59 4.48 6.43
CA TYR A 290 21.93 4.19 7.71
C TYR A 290 21.14 5.40 8.15
N LEU A 291 19.82 5.25 8.30
CA LEU A 291 18.94 6.26 8.88
C LEU A 291 18.94 6.14 10.40
N PRO A 292 18.82 7.25 11.13
CA PRO A 292 18.67 7.18 12.57
C PRO A 292 17.35 6.47 12.92
N TRP A 293 17.42 5.65 13.93
CA TRP A 293 16.27 5.10 14.61
C TRP A 293 16.55 5.08 16.10
N HIS A 294 15.59 5.51 16.86
CA HIS A 294 15.65 5.31 18.29
C HIS A 294 14.26 5.03 18.84
N CYS A 295 14.22 4.24 19.88
CA CYS A 295 13.04 3.91 20.62
C CYS A 295 13.34 4.16 22.11
N ASP A 296 13.22 5.40 22.56
CA ASP A 296 13.52 5.79 23.93
C ASP A 296 12.63 5.10 24.96
N ASN A 297 11.41 4.77 24.55
CA ASN A 297 10.46 4.04 25.40
C ASN A 297 9.65 3.04 24.57
N PRO A 298 10.07 1.77 24.49
CA PRO A 298 9.34 0.70 23.78
C PRO A 298 7.91 0.48 24.28
N GLN A 299 7.56 0.92 25.47
CA GLN A 299 6.22 0.81 26.04
C GLN A 299 5.34 2.05 25.72
N ALA A 300 5.89 3.07 25.07
CA ALA A 300 5.08 4.18 24.61
C ALA A 300 4.12 3.74 23.50
N THR A 301 2.90 4.26 23.52
CA THR A 301 1.86 3.88 22.55
C THR A 301 2.18 4.22 21.09
N ASN A 302 3.14 5.11 20.87
CA ASN A 302 3.60 5.58 19.56
C ASN A 302 5.07 5.25 19.30
N ALA A 303 5.68 4.36 20.10
CA ALA A 303 7.05 3.93 19.88
C ALA A 303 7.13 3.10 18.59
N ASP A 304 8.05 3.45 17.70
CA ASP A 304 8.40 2.59 16.58
C ASP A 304 9.33 1.48 17.06
N VAL A 305 8.73 0.35 17.44
CA VAL A 305 9.47 -0.83 17.92
C VAL A 305 10.05 -1.65 16.77
N TYR A 306 9.55 -1.46 15.56
CA TYR A 306 9.99 -2.18 14.38
C TYR A 306 11.25 -1.58 13.78
N GLY A 307 11.33 -0.27 13.68
CA GLY A 307 12.50 0.45 13.17
C GLY A 307 12.78 0.15 11.70
N HIS A 308 11.74 0.06 10.89
CA HIS A 308 11.86 -0.31 9.48
C HIS A 308 12.00 0.93 8.58
N ALA A 309 12.95 0.88 7.65
CA ALA A 309 13.21 1.97 6.70
C ALA A 309 12.02 2.23 5.75
N ASP A 310 11.22 1.21 5.43
CA ASP A 310 10.04 1.31 4.54
C ASP A 310 8.86 2.06 5.17
N GLY A 311 8.88 2.30 6.48
CA GLY A 311 7.99 3.21 7.17
C GLY A 311 8.46 4.66 7.16
N LEU A 312 9.70 4.91 6.78
CA LEU A 312 10.32 6.24 6.77
C LEU A 312 10.46 6.81 5.37
N VAL A 313 10.90 5.98 4.41
CA VAL A 313 11.25 6.42 3.07
C VAL A 313 10.83 5.42 1.99
N HIS A 314 10.63 5.92 0.77
CA HIS A 314 10.42 5.11 -0.43
C HIS A 314 11.08 5.79 -1.63
N TRP A 315 11.73 5.01 -2.48
CA TRP A 315 12.34 5.54 -3.69
C TRP A 315 11.28 5.88 -4.75
N ALA A 316 11.35 7.08 -5.31
CA ALA A 316 10.38 7.58 -6.29
C ALA A 316 10.97 7.74 -7.71
N GLY A 317 12.02 7.01 -8.00
CA GLY A 317 12.70 7.06 -9.30
C GLY A 317 13.74 8.19 -9.41
N ASP A 318 14.63 8.08 -10.38
CA ASP A 318 15.78 8.96 -10.56
C ASP A 318 16.57 9.12 -9.24
N ASN A 319 16.78 10.36 -8.81
CA ASN A 319 17.42 10.68 -7.54
C ASN A 319 16.40 11.10 -6.45
N ARG A 320 15.10 10.80 -6.60
CA ARG A 320 14.06 11.24 -5.68
C ARG A 320 13.70 10.17 -4.64
N VAL A 321 13.55 10.61 -3.41
CA VAL A 321 13.10 9.80 -2.29
C VAL A 321 11.92 10.49 -1.62
N LEU A 322 10.80 9.80 -1.52
CA LEU A 322 9.69 10.21 -0.65
C LEU A 322 10.04 9.89 0.79
N MET A 323 9.77 10.81 1.67
CA MET A 323 9.94 10.67 3.11
C MET A 323 8.57 10.86 3.79
N SER A 324 8.27 10.03 4.77
CA SER A 324 7.04 10.15 5.56
C SER A 324 6.97 11.50 6.30
N ASN A 325 5.82 11.79 6.91
CA ASN A 325 5.66 12.94 7.80
C ASN A 325 6.33 12.76 9.18
N HIS A 326 7.44 12.06 9.25
CA HIS A 326 8.18 11.74 10.48
C HIS A 326 8.48 12.97 11.34
N ARG A 327 8.64 14.13 10.68
CA ARG A 327 8.82 15.44 11.31
C ARG A 327 7.74 15.83 12.31
N ASP A 328 6.52 15.37 12.10
CA ASP A 328 5.40 15.72 12.99
C ASP A 328 5.62 15.19 14.42
N SER A 329 6.32 14.07 14.55
CA SER A 329 6.63 13.43 15.83
C SER A 329 8.09 13.61 16.26
N TYR A 330 9.03 13.57 15.30
CA TYR A 330 10.47 13.54 15.54
C TYR A 330 11.23 14.51 14.61
N PRO A 331 11.12 15.84 14.82
CA PRO A 331 11.66 16.83 13.89
C PRO A 331 13.18 16.80 13.74
N GLU A 332 13.92 16.49 14.80
CA GLU A 332 15.39 16.42 14.78
C GLU A 332 15.85 15.20 13.99
N GLU A 333 15.22 14.06 14.21
CA GLU A 333 15.49 12.83 13.47
C GLU A 333 15.13 12.96 11.99
N ALA A 334 13.99 13.61 11.69
CA ALA A 334 13.61 13.91 10.32
C ALA A 334 14.64 14.79 9.59
N ASN A 335 15.24 15.77 10.28
CA ASN A 335 16.32 16.57 9.71
C ASN A 335 17.56 15.72 9.43
N GLU A 336 17.91 14.81 10.32
CA GLU A 336 19.05 13.92 10.14
C GLU A 336 18.82 12.91 9.00
N ILE A 337 17.63 12.32 8.90
CA ILE A 337 17.23 11.45 7.78
C ILE A 337 17.41 12.20 6.46
N ARG A 338 16.81 13.39 6.37
CA ARG A 338 16.89 14.24 5.20
C ARG A 338 18.36 14.57 4.84
N TYR A 339 19.14 14.99 5.81
CA TYR A 339 20.55 15.33 5.62
C TYR A 339 21.35 14.15 5.04
N ARG A 340 21.17 12.94 5.56
CA ARG A 340 21.89 11.75 5.11
C ARG A 340 21.54 11.35 3.68
N LEU A 341 20.28 11.48 3.30
CA LEU A 341 19.84 11.21 1.94
C LEU A 341 20.34 12.29 0.96
N GLU A 342 20.23 13.57 1.31
CA GLU A 342 20.71 14.69 0.50
C GLU A 342 22.24 14.68 0.34
N ALA A 343 22.99 14.25 1.35
CA ALA A 343 24.45 14.15 1.31
C ALA A 343 24.98 13.18 0.25
N VAL A 344 24.18 12.19 -0.17
CA VAL A 344 24.54 11.27 -1.27
C VAL A 344 23.88 11.64 -2.59
N GLY A 345 23.17 12.77 -2.67
CA GLY A 345 22.63 13.34 -3.90
C GLY A 345 21.16 13.09 -4.15
N PHE A 346 20.41 12.55 -3.18
CA PHE A 346 18.96 12.42 -3.33
C PHE A 346 18.24 13.75 -3.14
N GLU A 347 17.18 13.93 -3.92
CA GLU A 347 16.14 14.94 -3.70
C GLU A 347 15.10 14.35 -2.76
N VAL A 348 14.97 14.89 -1.56
CA VAL A 348 14.04 14.38 -0.54
C VAL A 348 12.74 15.15 -0.60
N ILE A 349 11.66 14.45 -0.92
CA ILE A 349 10.29 14.96 -0.92
C ILE A 349 9.61 14.50 0.35
N GLU A 350 9.51 15.38 1.33
CA GLU A 350 8.87 15.10 2.61
C GLU A 350 7.36 15.30 2.50
N MET A 351 6.57 14.28 2.85
CA MET A 351 5.11 14.36 2.81
C MET A 351 4.59 15.09 4.04
N LEU A 352 4.36 16.38 3.91
CA LEU A 352 3.78 17.24 4.95
C LEU A 352 2.30 17.46 4.64
N PHE A 353 1.45 17.20 5.63
CA PHE A 353 0.01 17.28 5.47
C PHE A 353 -0.56 18.56 6.07
N ASP A 354 -1.19 19.38 5.23
CA ASP A 354 -1.90 20.59 5.65
C ASP A 354 -3.40 20.27 5.81
N VAL A 355 -3.74 19.72 6.96
CA VAL A 355 -5.12 19.37 7.33
C VAL A 355 -5.42 19.85 8.74
N PRO A 356 -6.67 20.23 9.04
CA PRO A 356 -7.01 20.83 10.36
C PRO A 356 -6.77 19.92 11.56
N ASN A 357 -6.93 18.61 11.40
CA ASN A 357 -6.75 17.62 12.47
C ASN A 357 -6.03 16.39 11.89
N PRO A 358 -4.70 16.41 11.81
CA PRO A 358 -3.94 15.28 11.29
C PRO A 358 -4.21 13.99 12.05
N ASN A 359 -4.33 12.89 11.33
CA ASN A 359 -4.53 11.57 11.93
C ASN A 359 -3.21 10.83 12.04
N SER A 360 -2.53 10.99 13.17
CA SER A 360 -1.22 10.40 13.44
C SER A 360 -1.22 8.86 13.49
N ASP A 361 -2.39 8.22 13.67
CA ASP A 361 -2.46 6.77 13.72
C ASP A 361 -2.16 6.13 12.35
N PHE A 362 -2.39 6.85 11.24
CA PHE A 362 -2.32 6.31 9.89
C PHE A 362 -1.46 7.12 8.92
N ASN A 363 -1.32 8.43 9.13
CA ASN A 363 -0.73 9.32 8.11
C ASN A 363 0.77 9.07 7.83
N TRP A 364 1.46 8.33 8.68
CA TRP A 364 2.82 7.86 8.46
C TRP A 364 2.92 6.80 7.36
N ALA A 365 1.87 6.01 7.15
CA ALA A 365 1.93 4.77 6.37
C ALA A 365 1.85 4.96 4.85
N TYR A 366 1.69 6.17 4.34
CA TYR A 366 1.59 6.40 2.90
C TYR A 366 2.86 6.08 2.14
N VAL A 367 4.05 6.20 2.75
CA VAL A 367 5.33 5.80 2.12
C VAL A 367 5.43 4.28 1.98
N ASN A 368 4.67 3.53 2.77
CA ASN A 368 4.61 2.07 2.74
C ASN A 368 3.67 1.57 1.63
N TYR A 369 3.81 2.14 0.42
CA TYR A 369 3.04 1.74 -0.74
C TYR A 369 3.69 0.58 -1.49
N LEU A 370 2.90 -0.17 -2.25
CA LEU A 370 3.40 -1.19 -3.17
C LEU A 370 3.67 -0.58 -4.54
N GLN A 371 4.87 -0.79 -5.06
CA GLN A 371 5.20 -0.52 -6.45
C GLN A 371 5.61 -1.80 -7.19
N VAL A 372 5.07 -1.99 -8.40
CA VAL A 372 5.41 -3.10 -9.31
C VAL A 372 5.58 -2.53 -10.69
N GLY A 373 6.83 -2.36 -11.10
CA GLY A 373 7.14 -1.65 -12.33
C GLY A 373 6.63 -0.21 -12.29
N ASN A 374 5.75 0.14 -13.23
CA ASN A 374 5.12 1.45 -13.29
C ASN A 374 3.72 1.51 -12.62
N LYS A 375 3.39 0.55 -11.78
CA LYS A 375 2.11 0.46 -11.09
C LYS A 375 2.33 0.66 -9.60
N ILE A 376 1.60 1.61 -9.02
CA ILE A 376 1.70 1.95 -7.60
C ILE A 376 0.32 1.81 -6.97
N ILE A 377 0.26 1.08 -5.86
CA ILE A 377 -0.93 0.98 -5.00
C ILE A 377 -0.58 1.63 -3.68
N VAL A 378 -1.30 2.68 -3.34
CA VAL A 378 -1.07 3.50 -2.14
C VAL A 378 -2.07 3.11 -1.06
N PRO A 379 -1.64 2.84 0.17
CA PRO A 379 -2.58 2.64 1.26
C PRO A 379 -3.39 3.91 1.50
N THR A 380 -4.69 3.77 1.71
CA THR A 380 -5.61 4.86 2.07
C THR A 380 -6.41 4.47 3.30
N PHE A 381 -6.85 5.46 4.06
CA PHE A 381 -7.43 5.23 5.39
C PHE A 381 -8.78 5.91 5.59
N GLY A 382 -9.27 6.65 4.59
CA GLY A 382 -10.49 7.47 4.70
C GLY A 382 -10.27 8.65 5.66
N ILE A 383 -9.15 9.32 5.51
CA ILE A 383 -8.77 10.52 6.29
C ILE A 383 -8.39 11.65 5.33
N PRO A 384 -8.44 12.91 5.77
CA PRO A 384 -8.19 14.06 4.89
C PRO A 384 -6.83 14.04 4.19
N GLU A 385 -5.83 13.42 4.80
CA GLU A 385 -4.46 13.30 4.28
C GLU A 385 -4.37 12.42 3.03
N ASP A 386 -5.30 11.48 2.82
CA ASP A 386 -5.29 10.55 1.67
C ASP A 386 -5.09 11.27 0.34
N LYS A 387 -5.79 12.39 0.16
CA LYS A 387 -5.71 13.21 -1.05
C LYS A 387 -4.31 13.79 -1.29
N GLN A 388 -3.75 14.39 -0.24
CA GLN A 388 -2.44 15.02 -0.32
C GLN A 388 -1.36 13.96 -0.53
N ALA A 389 -1.46 12.81 0.15
CA ALA A 389 -0.55 11.69 -0.01
C ALA A 389 -0.56 11.14 -1.44
N LEU A 390 -1.74 10.90 -2.01
CA LEU A 390 -1.88 10.48 -3.41
C LEU A 390 -1.31 11.51 -4.39
N LYS A 391 -1.45 12.80 -4.08
CA LYS A 391 -0.85 13.87 -4.89
C LYS A 391 0.68 13.82 -4.83
N TYR A 392 1.27 13.76 -3.64
CA TYR A 392 2.72 13.63 -3.47
C TYR A 392 3.29 12.46 -4.27
N ILE A 393 2.66 11.28 -4.13
CA ILE A 393 3.14 10.06 -4.79
C ILE A 393 3.01 10.14 -6.31
N ARG A 394 1.92 10.72 -6.85
CA ARG A 394 1.77 10.93 -8.29
C ARG A 394 2.78 11.90 -8.86
N GLU A 395 3.02 13.02 -8.18
CA GLU A 395 3.98 14.04 -8.61
C GLU A 395 5.41 13.52 -8.56
N ALA A 396 5.74 12.73 -7.52
CA ALA A 396 7.04 12.10 -7.40
C ALA A 396 7.28 10.99 -8.46
N ASN A 397 6.22 10.35 -8.95
CA ASN A 397 6.26 9.21 -9.89
C ASN A 397 5.50 9.49 -11.20
N PRO A 398 5.89 10.47 -12.01
CA PRO A 398 5.10 10.93 -13.15
C PRO A 398 4.89 9.89 -14.26
N GLY A 399 5.69 8.80 -14.27
CA GLY A 399 5.55 7.67 -15.22
C GLY A 399 4.65 6.54 -14.71
N CYS A 400 4.14 6.62 -13.48
CA CYS A 400 3.43 5.54 -12.83
C CYS A 400 1.91 5.73 -12.85
N VAL A 401 1.21 4.59 -12.83
CA VAL A 401 -0.22 4.51 -12.58
C VAL A 401 -0.43 4.34 -11.08
N VAL A 402 -1.02 5.34 -10.44
CA VAL A 402 -1.19 5.38 -8.98
C VAL A 402 -2.65 5.14 -8.62
N ARG A 403 -2.92 4.16 -7.76
CA ARG A 403 -4.24 3.80 -7.22
C ARG A 403 -4.22 3.79 -5.71
N GLY A 404 -5.27 4.33 -5.10
CA GLY A 404 -5.50 4.17 -3.67
C GLY A 404 -6.11 2.80 -3.36
N PHE A 405 -5.77 2.25 -2.21
CA PHE A 405 -6.35 1.01 -1.68
C PHE A 405 -6.61 1.13 -0.19
N ARG A 406 -7.87 0.99 0.19
CA ARG A 406 -8.28 1.14 1.59
C ARG A 406 -7.88 -0.07 2.42
N MET A 407 -7.08 0.16 3.49
CA MET A 407 -6.58 -0.92 4.33
C MET A 407 -6.40 -0.54 5.81
N ARG A 408 -7.33 0.22 6.34
CA ARG A 408 -7.29 0.72 7.72
C ARG A 408 -7.12 -0.39 8.76
N ASP A 409 -7.73 -1.55 8.51
CA ASP A 409 -7.71 -2.67 9.46
C ASP A 409 -6.32 -3.26 9.65
N ILE A 410 -5.52 -3.32 8.58
CA ILE A 410 -4.14 -3.80 8.62
C ILE A 410 -3.22 -2.74 9.19
N ALA A 411 -3.39 -1.49 8.79
CA ALA A 411 -2.51 -0.40 9.22
C ALA A 411 -2.52 -0.17 10.75
N LYS A 412 -3.62 -0.48 11.42
CA LYS A 412 -3.71 -0.47 12.90
C LYS A 412 -2.71 -1.42 13.59
N ASN A 413 -2.17 -2.38 12.84
CA ASN A 413 -1.21 -3.35 13.35
C ASN A 413 0.24 -3.00 12.98
N GLY A 414 0.49 -1.77 12.54
CA GLY A 414 1.84 -1.22 12.36
C GLY A 414 2.48 -1.45 10.99
N GLY A 415 1.72 -1.85 9.96
CA GLY A 415 2.23 -2.02 8.60
C GLY A 415 1.18 -1.71 7.54
N ALA A 416 1.62 -1.53 6.29
CA ALA A 416 0.72 -1.25 5.18
C ALA A 416 1.03 -2.15 3.95
N LEU A 417 0.83 -1.64 2.75
CA LEU A 417 0.90 -2.46 1.53
C LEU A 417 2.28 -3.04 1.26
N HIS A 418 3.34 -2.29 1.48
CA HIS A 418 4.70 -2.79 1.29
C HIS A 418 5.00 -3.96 2.24
N CYS A 419 4.63 -3.83 3.51
CA CYS A 419 4.86 -4.87 4.52
C CYS A 419 4.13 -6.19 4.23
N ILE A 420 2.92 -6.14 3.65
CA ILE A 420 2.12 -7.35 3.35
C ILE A 420 2.38 -7.93 1.96
N THR A 421 3.36 -7.40 1.23
CA THR A 421 3.68 -7.82 -0.14
C THR A 421 5.18 -8.04 -0.31
N TRP A 422 5.52 -9.01 -1.14
CA TRP A 422 6.88 -9.25 -1.58
C TRP A 422 6.92 -9.22 -3.10
N ASN A 423 7.46 -8.16 -3.67
CA ASN A 423 7.55 -7.96 -5.11
C ASN A 423 8.94 -8.31 -5.63
N ILE A 424 8.98 -9.02 -6.73
CA ILE A 424 10.20 -9.48 -7.38
C ILE A 424 10.12 -9.29 -8.89
N LYS A 425 11.26 -9.33 -9.54
CA LYS A 425 11.35 -9.59 -10.97
C LYS A 425 11.39 -11.09 -11.20
N LYS A 426 10.33 -11.62 -11.76
CA LYS A 426 10.23 -13.03 -12.16
C LYS A 426 10.53 -13.16 -13.64
N ASN A 427 11.54 -13.96 -13.97
CA ASN A 427 11.83 -14.25 -15.36
C ASN A 427 10.80 -15.25 -15.91
N HIS A 428 10.07 -14.86 -16.94
CA HIS A 428 9.20 -15.80 -17.64
C HIS A 428 10.07 -16.82 -18.39
N LYS A 429 9.86 -18.10 -18.10
CA LYS A 429 10.46 -19.19 -18.87
C LYS A 429 9.72 -19.40 -20.17
#